data_1b502bb2e364b3d5d016714bdad1185c
#
_entry.id   1b502bb2e364b3d5d016714bdad1185c
#
_cell.length_a   1.000
_cell.length_b   1.000
_cell.length_c   1.000
_cell.angle_alpha   90.00
_cell.angle_beta   90.00
_cell.angle_gamma   90.00
#
_symmetry.space_group_name_H-M   'P 1'
#
loop_
_entity.id
_entity.type
_entity.pdbx_description
1 polymer ?
#
loop_
_entity_poly.entity_id
_entity_poly.type
_entity_poly.pdbx_seq_one_letter_code
_entity_poly.pdbx_strand_id
1 'polypeptide(L)'
;NAFANTVMVAVGAVGLELLFGLGLALLLVDRFPGRSLVMAVLMIPLTMAPVVVGQTWRMLWDTRFGAVNHFLSLLTGQTVQLLWLAKPALATTAIIITDVWQWTPFVFLILLAGLMAINSELYEAAAID
;
A
#
# COMPACT_ATOMS: atom_id res chain seq x y z
N ASN A 1 25.35 -2.09 4.33
CA ASN A 1 25.59 -2.55 2.97
C ASN A 1 24.39 -2.17 2.11
N ALA A 2 24.63 -1.32 1.06
CA ALA A 2 23.58 -0.78 0.21
C ALA A 2 22.72 -1.90 -0.45
N PHE A 3 23.35 -2.97 -0.89
CA PHE A 3 22.66 -4.12 -1.49
C PHE A 3 21.68 -4.77 -0.49
N ALA A 4 22.11 -5.02 0.74
CA ALA A 4 21.25 -5.61 1.76
C ALA A 4 20.05 -4.72 2.09
N ASN A 5 20.25 -3.41 2.15
CA ASN A 5 19.14 -2.46 2.35
C ASN A 5 18.16 -2.48 1.17
N THR A 6 18.65 -2.51 -0.05
CA THR A 6 17.80 -2.60 -1.25
C THR A 6 16.95 -3.89 -1.24
N VAL A 7 17.58 -5.03 -0.94
CA VAL A 7 16.86 -6.31 -0.84
C VAL A 7 15.82 -6.28 0.27
N MET A 8 16.16 -5.72 1.43
CA MET A 8 15.24 -5.62 2.57
C MET A 8 14.02 -4.75 2.22
N VAL A 9 14.24 -3.60 1.58
CA VAL A 9 13.16 -2.71 1.13
C VAL A 9 12.29 -3.41 0.08
N ALA A 10 12.91 -4.01 -0.92
CA ALA A 10 12.18 -4.69 -1.99
C ALA A 10 11.33 -5.86 -1.48
N VAL A 11 11.91 -6.73 -0.64
CA VAL A 11 11.17 -7.88 -0.07
C VAL A 11 10.05 -7.39 0.86
N GLY A 12 10.33 -6.39 1.68
CA GLY A 12 9.33 -5.81 2.59
C GLY A 12 8.19 -5.14 1.84
N ALA A 13 8.48 -4.30 0.86
CA ALA A 13 7.49 -3.60 0.06
C ALA A 13 6.64 -4.58 -0.75
N VAL A 14 7.26 -5.43 -1.57
CA VAL A 14 6.55 -6.40 -2.42
C VAL A 14 5.72 -7.38 -1.59
N GLY A 15 6.24 -7.85 -0.45
CA GLY A 15 5.50 -8.73 0.46
C GLY A 15 4.23 -8.07 0.99
N LEU A 16 4.30 -6.82 1.42
CA LEU A 16 3.14 -6.06 1.89
C LEU A 16 2.18 -5.70 0.75
N GLU A 17 2.69 -5.35 -0.43
CA GLU A 17 1.88 -5.09 -1.62
C GLU A 17 1.06 -6.31 -2.04
N LEU A 18 1.68 -7.49 -2.04
CA LEU A 18 0.99 -8.75 -2.31
C LEU A 18 -0.07 -9.04 -1.25
N LEU A 19 0.23 -8.85 0.01
CA LEU A 19 -0.70 -9.08 1.12
C LEU A 19 -1.91 -8.15 1.03
N PHE A 20 -1.67 -6.83 0.92
CA PHE A 20 -2.75 -5.85 0.81
C PHE A 20 -3.47 -5.91 -0.53
N GLY A 21 -2.75 -6.11 -1.62
CA GLY A 21 -3.32 -6.27 -2.96
C GLY A 21 -4.25 -7.47 -3.04
N LEU A 22 -3.85 -8.62 -2.49
CA LEU A 22 -4.68 -9.82 -2.41
C LEU A 22 -5.89 -9.60 -1.51
N GLY A 23 -5.71 -9.01 -0.33
CA GLY A 23 -6.81 -8.68 0.57
C GLY A 23 -7.85 -7.79 -0.08
N LEU A 24 -7.43 -6.72 -0.75
CA LEU A 24 -8.32 -5.84 -1.51
C LEU A 24 -8.99 -6.55 -2.69
N ALA A 25 -8.26 -7.39 -3.43
CA ALA A 25 -8.83 -8.14 -4.54
C ALA A 25 -9.92 -9.11 -4.09
N LEU A 26 -9.71 -9.81 -2.98
CA LEU A 26 -10.73 -10.70 -2.39
C LEU A 26 -11.95 -9.93 -1.88
N LEU A 27 -11.77 -8.73 -1.31
CA LEU A 27 -12.88 -7.89 -0.85
C LEU A 27 -13.68 -7.29 -2.00
N LEU A 28 -13.03 -6.98 -3.13
CA LEU A 28 -13.63 -6.29 -4.26
C LEU A 28 -13.96 -7.21 -5.45
N VAL A 29 -13.72 -8.52 -5.35
CA VAL A 29 -14.08 -9.47 -6.41
C VAL A 29 -15.58 -9.52 -6.61
N ASP A 30 -16.36 -9.46 -5.54
CA ASP A 30 -17.81 -9.43 -5.59
C ASP A 30 -18.35 -8.04 -5.92
N ARG A 31 -19.53 -8.00 -6.52
CA ARG A 31 -20.22 -6.74 -6.84
C ARG A 31 -21.01 -6.27 -5.63
N PHE A 32 -20.78 -5.02 -5.24
CA PHE A 32 -21.53 -4.35 -4.18
C PHE A 32 -21.78 -2.87 -4.54
N PRO A 33 -22.78 -2.21 -3.96
CA PRO A 33 -23.02 -0.79 -4.21
C PRO A 33 -21.83 0.04 -3.72
N GLY A 34 -21.34 0.97 -4.57
CA GLY A 34 -20.17 1.80 -4.27
C GLY A 34 -18.81 1.20 -4.65
N ARG A 35 -18.76 -0.04 -5.15
CA ARG A 35 -17.51 -0.70 -5.59
C ARG A 35 -16.71 0.16 -6.57
N SER A 36 -17.37 0.78 -7.54
CA SER A 36 -16.72 1.65 -8.53
C SER A 36 -16.04 2.86 -7.89
N LEU A 37 -16.66 3.46 -6.88
CA LEU A 37 -16.08 4.60 -6.14
C LEU A 37 -14.85 4.15 -5.34
N VAL A 38 -14.94 3.02 -4.65
CA VAL A 38 -13.81 2.45 -3.90
C VAL A 38 -12.64 2.17 -4.84
N MET A 39 -12.90 1.55 -5.99
CA MET A 39 -11.87 1.28 -6.98
C MET A 39 -11.25 2.59 -7.53
N ALA A 40 -12.06 3.60 -7.83
CA ALA A 40 -11.56 4.89 -8.31
C ALA A 40 -10.63 5.56 -7.28
N VAL A 41 -10.98 5.54 -6.00
CA VAL A 41 -10.14 6.08 -4.91
C VAL A 41 -8.84 5.28 -4.78
N LEU A 42 -8.92 3.94 -4.86
CA LEU A 42 -7.72 3.09 -4.80
C LEU A 42 -6.75 3.33 -5.96
N MET A 43 -7.25 3.78 -7.12
CA MET A 43 -6.39 4.06 -8.28
C MET A 43 -5.66 5.41 -8.20
N ILE A 44 -6.05 6.32 -7.33
CA ILE A 44 -5.43 7.66 -7.22
C ILE A 44 -3.91 7.58 -7.06
N PRO A 45 -3.35 6.78 -6.13
CA PRO A 45 -1.90 6.70 -5.97
C PRO A 45 -1.17 6.29 -7.23
N LEU A 46 -1.75 5.36 -8.00
CA LEU A 46 -1.13 4.82 -9.21
C LEU A 46 -1.04 5.86 -10.35
N THR A 47 -1.95 6.83 -10.37
CA THR A 47 -1.95 7.90 -11.39
C THR A 47 -0.96 9.01 -11.11
N MET A 48 -0.40 9.05 -9.90
CA MET A 48 0.55 10.08 -9.49
C MET A 48 1.96 9.76 -9.98
N ALA A 49 2.66 10.76 -10.53
CA ALA A 49 4.06 10.59 -10.89
C ALA A 49 4.92 10.31 -9.64
N PRO A 50 5.87 9.35 -9.70
CA PRO A 50 6.71 8.98 -8.55
C PRO A 50 7.43 10.17 -7.89
N VAL A 51 7.85 11.15 -8.69
CA VAL A 51 8.49 12.38 -8.17
C VAL A 51 7.52 13.18 -7.29
N VAL A 52 6.27 13.30 -7.71
CA VAL A 52 5.22 14.01 -6.94
C VAL A 52 4.94 13.24 -5.65
N VAL A 53 4.81 11.92 -5.72
CA VAL A 53 4.64 11.06 -4.54
C VAL A 53 5.79 11.25 -3.56
N GLY A 54 7.04 11.17 -4.04
CA GLY A 54 8.22 11.34 -3.21
C GLY A 54 8.25 12.71 -2.49
N GLN A 55 7.92 13.79 -3.18
CA GLN A 55 7.87 15.13 -2.58
C GLN A 55 6.74 15.27 -1.56
N THR A 56 5.55 14.78 -1.89
CA THR A 56 4.39 14.81 -0.99
C THR A 56 4.66 14.02 0.30
N TRP A 57 5.14 12.79 0.16
CA TRP A 57 5.45 11.96 1.32
C TRP A 57 6.62 12.48 2.14
N ARG A 58 7.61 13.11 1.51
CA ARG A 58 8.68 13.81 2.24
C ARG A 58 8.14 14.88 3.20
N MET A 59 7.11 15.61 2.77
CA MET A 59 6.43 16.58 3.65
C MET A 59 5.63 15.89 4.76
N LEU A 60 4.98 14.78 4.47
CA LEU A 60 4.24 14.00 5.47
C LEU A 60 5.14 13.39 6.54
N TRP A 61 6.36 12.98 6.16
CA TRP A 61 7.38 12.43 7.05
C TRP A 61 8.21 13.50 7.78
N ASP A 62 7.93 14.79 7.58
CA ASP A 62 8.66 15.86 8.26
C ASP A 62 8.51 15.78 9.79
N THR A 63 9.59 16.01 10.50
CA THR A 63 9.62 15.86 11.97
C THR A 63 8.77 16.88 12.70
N ARG A 64 8.71 18.12 12.18
CA ARG A 64 8.05 19.23 12.86
C ARG A 64 6.64 19.48 12.40
N PHE A 65 6.43 19.42 11.08
CA PHE A 65 5.16 19.78 10.43
C PHE A 65 4.46 18.61 9.78
N GLY A 66 5.10 17.43 9.77
CA GLY A 66 4.58 16.25 9.10
C GLY A 66 3.30 15.72 9.73
N ALA A 67 2.34 15.39 8.88
CA ALA A 67 1.06 14.86 9.31
C ALA A 67 1.18 13.52 10.04
N VAL A 68 2.19 12.70 9.74
CA VAL A 68 2.39 11.39 10.38
C VAL A 68 2.69 11.55 11.87
N ASN A 69 3.64 12.41 12.25
CA ASN A 69 3.93 12.69 13.67
C ASN A 69 2.73 13.32 14.37
N HIS A 70 2.02 14.23 13.70
CA HIS A 70 0.81 14.82 14.25
C HIS A 70 -0.27 13.78 14.55
N PHE A 71 -0.53 12.88 13.61
CA PHE A 71 -1.49 11.78 13.76
C PHE A 71 -1.09 10.84 14.90
N LEU A 72 0.18 10.45 14.99
CA LEU A 72 0.70 9.64 16.09
C LEU A 72 0.55 10.34 17.44
N SER A 73 0.77 11.65 17.49
CA SER A 73 0.59 12.44 18.71
C SER A 73 -0.88 12.44 19.17
N LEU A 74 -1.82 12.53 18.23
CA LEU A 74 -3.26 12.44 18.54
C LEU A 74 -3.64 11.05 19.09
N LEU A 75 -3.09 9.98 18.52
CA LEU A 75 -3.39 8.61 18.96
C LEU A 75 -2.79 8.29 20.32
N THR A 76 -1.60 8.77 20.61
CA THR A 76 -0.87 8.47 21.86
C THR A 76 -1.17 9.44 23.00
N GLY A 77 -1.77 10.59 22.70
CA GLY A 77 -1.98 11.67 23.66
C GLY A 77 -0.69 12.37 24.10
N GLN A 78 0.44 12.11 23.43
CA GLN A 78 1.76 12.67 23.74
C GLN A 78 2.35 13.29 22.49
N THR A 79 3.23 14.30 22.64
CA THR A 79 3.93 14.89 21.52
C THR A 79 4.95 13.91 20.93
N VAL A 80 4.67 13.39 19.74
CA VAL A 80 5.55 12.50 18.99
C VAL A 80 6.36 13.30 17.97
N GLN A 81 7.68 13.20 18.03
CA GLN A 81 8.61 13.83 17.08
C GLN A 81 9.64 12.82 16.58
N LEU A 82 9.18 11.84 15.81
CA LEU A 82 10.06 10.84 15.22
C LEU A 82 10.84 11.44 14.05
N LEU A 83 12.13 11.17 14.03
CA LEU A 83 13.05 11.60 12.97
C LEU A 83 13.02 10.58 11.82
N TRP A 84 11.89 10.52 11.09
CA TRP A 84 11.63 9.51 10.07
C TRP A 84 12.73 9.41 9.02
N LEU A 85 13.19 10.55 8.48
CA LEU A 85 14.16 10.57 7.39
C LEU A 85 15.61 10.63 7.86
N ALA A 86 15.87 10.85 9.16
CA ALA A 86 17.22 10.97 9.71
C ALA A 86 17.75 9.66 10.32
N LYS A 87 16.87 8.76 10.76
CA LYS A 87 17.26 7.47 11.34
C LYS A 87 17.12 6.36 10.30
N PRO A 88 18.16 5.55 10.04
CA PRO A 88 18.13 4.53 8.97
C PRO A 88 16.93 3.57 9.03
N ALA A 89 16.61 3.04 10.21
CA ALA A 89 15.48 2.13 10.37
C ALA A 89 14.13 2.81 10.08
N LEU A 90 13.93 4.03 10.56
CA LEU A 90 12.71 4.79 10.30
C LEU A 90 12.61 5.21 8.82
N ALA A 91 13.74 5.61 8.22
CA ALA A 91 13.79 5.95 6.80
C ALA A 91 13.42 4.75 5.92
N THR A 92 13.92 3.57 6.23
CA THR A 92 13.55 2.32 5.54
C THR A 92 12.05 2.06 5.67
N THR A 93 11.50 2.18 6.87
CA THR A 93 10.06 2.03 7.12
C THR A 93 9.24 3.04 6.33
N ALA A 94 9.65 4.31 6.33
CA ALA A 94 8.98 5.37 5.59
C ALA A 94 8.97 5.11 4.07
N ILE A 95 10.09 4.63 3.52
CA ILE A 95 10.19 4.25 2.11
C ILE A 95 9.24 3.10 1.79
N ILE A 96 9.24 2.03 2.59
CA ILE A 96 8.37 0.87 2.40
C ILE A 96 6.88 1.29 2.43
N ILE A 97 6.47 2.09 3.40
CA ILE A 97 5.08 2.56 3.52
C ILE A 97 4.68 3.39 2.29
N THR A 98 5.55 4.29 1.84
CA THR A 98 5.30 5.14 0.68
C THR A 98 5.16 4.30 -0.60
N ASP A 99 6.04 3.34 -0.79
CA ASP A 99 6.07 2.42 -1.93
C ASP A 99 4.82 1.53 -1.96
N VAL A 100 4.51 0.90 -0.84
CA VAL A 100 3.30 0.08 -0.67
C VAL A 100 2.04 0.89 -0.97
N TRP A 101 1.94 2.12 -0.47
CA TRP A 101 0.78 2.98 -0.76
C TRP A 101 0.65 3.28 -2.26
N GLN A 102 1.76 3.51 -2.95
CA GLN A 102 1.74 3.84 -4.38
C GLN A 102 1.44 2.63 -5.26
N TRP A 103 2.04 1.46 -4.97
CA TRP A 103 2.03 0.31 -5.88
C TRP A 103 1.04 -0.79 -5.53
N THR A 104 0.50 -0.83 -4.33
CA THR A 104 -0.56 -1.77 -3.95
C THR A 104 -1.75 -1.76 -4.93
N PRO A 105 -2.22 -0.62 -5.45
CA PRO A 105 -3.30 -0.61 -6.43
C PRO A 105 -2.96 -1.38 -7.72
N PHE A 106 -1.72 -1.33 -8.17
CA PHE A 106 -1.27 -2.08 -9.35
C PHE A 106 -1.32 -3.60 -9.11
N VAL A 107 -0.77 -4.04 -7.98
CA VAL A 107 -0.81 -5.45 -7.56
C VAL A 107 -2.26 -5.92 -7.37
N PHE A 108 -3.09 -5.09 -6.74
CA PHE A 108 -4.52 -5.32 -6.58
C PHE A 108 -5.23 -5.55 -7.93
N LEU A 109 -4.98 -4.71 -8.94
CA LEU A 109 -5.59 -4.87 -10.26
C LEU A 109 -5.21 -6.18 -10.93
N ILE A 110 -3.92 -6.56 -10.87
CA ILE A 110 -3.45 -7.82 -11.45
C ILE A 110 -4.12 -9.01 -10.76
N LEU A 111 -4.15 -9.01 -9.43
CA LEU A 111 -4.77 -10.09 -8.65
C LEU A 111 -6.28 -10.14 -8.85
N LEU A 112 -6.95 -8.99 -8.91
CA LEU A 112 -8.38 -8.93 -9.20
C LEU A 112 -8.69 -9.48 -10.58
N ALA A 113 -7.92 -9.09 -11.61
CA ALA A 113 -8.07 -9.62 -12.96
C ALA A 113 -7.87 -11.13 -13.00
N GLY A 114 -6.88 -11.65 -12.28
CA GLY A 114 -6.64 -13.08 -12.13
C GLY A 114 -7.80 -13.81 -11.48
N LEU A 115 -8.35 -13.28 -10.38
CA LEU A 115 -9.51 -13.86 -9.69
C LEU A 115 -10.77 -13.86 -10.57
N MET A 116 -10.98 -12.79 -11.34
CA MET A 116 -12.12 -12.69 -12.27
C MET A 116 -11.97 -13.58 -13.50
N ALA A 117 -10.75 -13.96 -13.87
CA ALA A 117 -10.49 -14.87 -14.99
C ALA A 117 -10.69 -16.35 -14.63
N ILE A 118 -10.79 -16.69 -13.35
CA ILE A 118 -11.14 -18.04 -12.91
C ILE A 118 -12.59 -18.31 -13.33
N ASN A 119 -12.75 -19.25 -14.25
CA ASN A 119 -14.04 -19.54 -14.86
C ASN A 119 -15.03 -20.10 -13.83
N SER A 120 -16.28 -19.64 -13.85
CA SER A 120 -17.35 -20.13 -12.97
C SER A 120 -17.53 -21.64 -13.06
N GLU A 121 -17.24 -22.24 -14.22
CA GLU A 121 -17.27 -23.69 -14.44
C GLU A 121 -16.35 -24.47 -13.51
N LEU A 122 -15.19 -23.90 -13.13
CA LEU A 122 -14.27 -24.54 -12.18
C LEU A 122 -14.83 -24.53 -10.75
N TYR A 123 -15.53 -23.47 -10.38
CA TYR A 123 -16.21 -23.41 -9.07
C TYR A 123 -17.41 -24.36 -9.01
N GLU A 124 -18.16 -24.48 -10.11
CA GLU A 124 -19.28 -25.44 -10.23
C GLU A 124 -18.76 -26.88 -10.18
N ALA A 125 -17.66 -27.20 -10.85
CA ALA A 125 -17.03 -28.51 -10.79
C ALA A 125 -16.53 -28.86 -9.38
N ALA A 126 -15.92 -27.89 -8.66
CA ALA A 126 -15.47 -28.11 -7.30
C ALA A 126 -16.64 -28.26 -6.29
N ALA A 127 -17.79 -27.67 -6.57
CA ALA A 127 -18.96 -27.80 -5.70
C ALA A 127 -19.70 -29.18 -5.85
N ILE A 128 -19.42 -29.90 -6.93
CA ILE A 128 -20.01 -31.23 -7.20
C ILE A 128 -19.16 -32.34 -6.55
N ASP A 129 -17.89 -32.12 -6.36
CA ASP A 129 -16.97 -33.05 -5.67
C ASP A 129 -17.06 -32.89 -4.15
#